data_5311c599cff2844318aaeba874b6dcef
#
_entry.id   5311c599cff2844318aaeba874b6dcef
#
_cell.length_a   1.000
_cell.length_b   1.000
_cell.length_c   1.000
_cell.angle_alpha   90.00
_cell.angle_beta   90.00
_cell.angle_gamma   90.00
#
_symmetry.space_group_name_H-M   'P 1'
#
loop_
_entity.id
_entity.type
_entity.pdbx_description
1 polymer ?
#
loop_
_entity_poly.entity_id
_entity_poly.type
_entity_poly.pdbx_seq_one_letter_code
_entity_poly.pdbx_strand_id
1 'polypeptide(L)'
;MWITEYNLANQDLATTQAFYNTSAEYFDRLDFVERYSYFGAFRSDVSNVGPNAAMLSTNGSLTDIGAWYLGRQATGIKPTQGSSGFRSLPQSGLALLSALLAVAAFV
;
A
#
# COMPACT_ATOMS: atom_id res chain seq x y z
N MET A 1 13.58 10.01 19.99
CA MET A 1 14.11 9.65 18.64
C MET A 1 13.01 9.80 17.61
N TRP A 2 13.32 10.41 16.51
CA TRP A 2 12.41 10.51 15.37
C TRP A 2 12.99 9.70 14.22
N ILE A 3 12.15 8.88 13.61
CA ILE A 3 12.52 8.12 12.42
C ILE A 3 11.85 8.84 11.25
N THR A 4 12.64 9.60 10.51
CA THR A 4 12.10 10.57 9.55
C THR A 4 11.69 9.98 8.22
N GLU A 5 12.34 8.89 7.80
CA GLU A 5 12.00 8.20 6.56
C GLU A 5 12.37 6.74 6.67
N TYR A 6 11.48 5.86 6.26
CA TYR A 6 11.83 4.45 6.13
C TYR A 6 10.83 3.74 5.20
N ASN A 7 11.30 2.74 4.52
CA ASN A 7 10.46 1.77 3.82
C ASN A 7 11.29 0.54 3.45
N LEU A 8 10.67 -0.40 2.75
CA LEU A 8 11.36 -1.56 2.20
C LEU A 8 11.29 -1.44 0.68
N ALA A 9 12.43 -1.15 0.06
CA ALA A 9 12.47 -0.84 -1.37
C ALA A 9 12.52 -2.09 -2.23
N ASN A 10 11.81 -2.04 -3.35
CA ASN A 10 11.95 -3.00 -4.45
C ASN A 10 11.72 -4.45 -4.06
N GLN A 11 10.76 -4.69 -3.16
CA GLN A 11 10.37 -6.03 -2.76
C GLN A 11 8.97 -6.34 -3.26
N ASP A 12 8.59 -7.62 -3.20
CA ASP A 12 7.24 -8.02 -3.58
C ASP A 12 6.22 -7.42 -2.60
N LEU A 13 4.96 -7.43 -3.02
CA LEU A 13 3.91 -6.76 -2.25
C LEU A 13 3.71 -7.41 -0.88
N ALA A 14 3.65 -8.73 -0.83
CA ALA A 14 3.42 -9.42 0.44
C ALA A 14 4.52 -9.13 1.45
N THR A 15 5.78 -9.16 1.02
CA THR A 15 6.92 -8.87 1.87
C THR A 15 6.89 -7.41 2.34
N THR A 16 6.56 -6.49 1.44
CA THR A 16 6.50 -5.06 1.75
C THR A 16 5.40 -4.77 2.78
N GLN A 17 4.24 -5.37 2.60
CA GLN A 17 3.14 -5.19 3.54
C GLN A 17 3.46 -5.78 4.91
N ALA A 18 4.07 -6.96 4.96
CA ALA A 18 4.48 -7.56 6.21
C ALA A 18 5.52 -6.69 6.92
N PHE A 19 6.46 -6.15 6.17
CA PHE A 19 7.46 -5.23 6.73
C PHE A 19 6.78 -4.01 7.33
N TYR A 20 5.84 -3.42 6.60
CA TYR A 20 5.14 -2.25 7.10
C TYR A 20 4.46 -2.53 8.44
N ASN A 21 3.67 -3.59 8.49
CA ASN A 21 2.92 -3.91 9.70
C ASN A 21 3.82 -4.23 10.87
N THR A 22 4.89 -4.99 10.63
CA THR A 22 5.82 -5.37 11.68
C THR A 22 6.59 -4.16 12.20
N SER A 23 7.08 -3.31 11.30
CA SER A 23 7.88 -2.16 11.71
C SER A 23 7.03 -1.10 12.41
N ALA A 24 5.84 -0.83 11.91
CA ALA A 24 4.95 0.16 12.54
C ALA A 24 4.59 -0.28 13.96
N GLU A 25 4.21 -1.53 14.14
CA GLU A 25 3.91 -2.06 15.45
C GLU A 25 5.12 -1.99 16.37
N TYR A 26 6.30 -2.33 15.85
CA TYR A 26 7.51 -2.29 16.62
C TYR A 26 7.81 -0.87 17.10
N PHE A 27 7.73 0.11 16.20
CA PHE A 27 7.99 1.50 16.57
C PHE A 27 6.96 2.03 17.58
N ASP A 28 5.71 1.62 17.44
CA ASP A 28 4.67 2.02 18.37
C ASP A 28 4.91 1.52 19.80
N ARG A 29 5.66 0.43 19.94
CA ARG A 29 5.97 -0.14 21.25
C ARG A 29 7.24 0.42 21.90
N LEU A 30 8.04 1.18 21.15
CA LEU A 30 9.29 1.69 21.67
C LEU A 30 9.10 3.07 22.31
N ASP A 31 9.37 3.16 23.61
CA ASP A 31 9.16 4.40 24.36
C ASP A 31 10.01 5.55 23.84
N PHE A 32 11.21 5.24 23.30
CA PHE A 32 12.11 6.28 22.84
C PHE A 32 11.86 6.73 21.40
N VAL A 33 10.93 6.10 20.69
CA VAL A 33 10.53 6.54 19.36
C VAL A 33 9.30 7.41 19.53
N GLU A 34 9.50 8.71 19.43
CA GLU A 34 8.41 9.66 19.59
C GLU A 34 7.59 9.81 18.33
N ARG A 35 8.26 9.77 17.17
CA ARG A 35 7.61 9.94 15.87
C ARG A 35 8.31 9.09 14.82
N TYR A 36 7.55 8.62 13.86
CA TYR A 36 8.13 7.97 12.69
C TYR A 36 7.29 8.35 11.45
N SER A 37 7.94 8.30 10.29
CA SER A 37 7.28 8.64 9.03
C SER A 37 7.66 7.61 7.97
N TYR A 38 6.67 6.89 7.50
CA TYR A 38 6.87 5.94 6.41
C TYR A 38 7.02 6.69 5.10
N PHE A 39 8.04 6.32 4.32
CA PHE A 39 8.31 6.99 3.06
C PHE A 39 7.51 6.30 1.94
N GLY A 40 6.39 6.88 1.57
CA GLY A 40 5.52 6.24 0.59
C GLY A 40 4.36 7.10 0.11
N ALA A 41 4.30 8.35 0.48
CA ALA A 41 3.17 9.22 0.15
C ALA A 41 3.23 9.68 -1.30
N PHE A 42 3.24 8.74 -2.23
CA PHE A 42 3.28 8.99 -3.66
C PHE A 42 2.56 7.87 -4.41
N ARG A 43 2.26 8.11 -5.67
CA ARG A 43 1.67 7.08 -6.52
C ARG A 43 2.74 6.07 -6.90
N SER A 44 2.31 4.83 -7.08
CA SER A 44 3.23 3.73 -7.34
C SER A 44 4.04 3.90 -8.62
N ASP A 45 3.48 4.55 -9.62
CA ASP A 45 4.15 4.71 -10.92
C ASP A 45 5.27 5.75 -10.90
N VAL A 46 5.33 6.59 -9.88
CA VAL A 46 6.42 7.57 -9.74
C VAL A 46 7.36 7.23 -8.60
N SER A 47 7.21 6.04 -8.03
CA SER A 47 8.02 5.61 -6.90
C SER A 47 9.45 5.30 -7.34
N ASN A 48 10.43 5.82 -6.60
CA ASN A 48 11.84 5.47 -6.82
C ASN A 48 12.31 4.33 -5.90
N VAL A 49 11.40 3.74 -5.14
CA VAL A 49 11.69 2.63 -4.23
C VAL A 49 10.84 1.40 -4.56
N GLY A 50 10.36 1.34 -5.79
CA GLY A 50 9.46 0.28 -6.24
C GLY A 50 8.01 0.59 -5.95
N PRO A 51 7.08 -0.02 -6.69
CA PRO A 51 5.66 0.35 -6.59
C PRO A 51 5.00 -0.15 -5.30
N ASN A 52 5.52 -1.21 -4.72
CA ASN A 52 4.82 -1.90 -3.63
C ASN A 52 4.93 -1.18 -2.29
N ALA A 53 5.85 -0.24 -2.15
CA ALA A 53 5.97 0.58 -0.95
C ALA A 53 5.04 1.80 -0.97
N ALA A 54 4.38 2.08 -2.07
CA ALA A 54 3.59 3.29 -2.23
C ALA A 54 2.28 3.25 -1.45
N MET A 55 1.92 4.39 -0.89
CA MET A 55 0.63 4.56 -0.21
C MET A 55 -0.51 4.79 -1.20
N LEU A 56 -0.21 5.16 -2.43
CA LEU A 56 -1.21 5.41 -3.46
C LEU A 56 -0.97 4.52 -4.66
N SER A 57 -2.04 4.02 -5.23
CA SER A 57 -1.97 3.25 -6.46
C SER A 57 -1.69 4.17 -7.65
N THR A 58 -1.56 3.58 -8.83
CA THR A 58 -1.29 4.33 -10.06
C THR A 58 -2.32 5.42 -10.30
N ASN A 59 -3.58 5.19 -9.95
CA ASN A 59 -4.63 6.19 -10.14
C ASN A 59 -4.89 7.06 -8.91
N GLY A 60 -4.06 6.94 -7.88
CA GLY A 60 -4.18 7.81 -6.70
C GLY A 60 -5.08 7.29 -5.60
N SER A 61 -5.56 6.05 -5.67
CA SER A 61 -6.35 5.47 -4.60
C SER A 61 -5.45 4.94 -3.50
N LEU A 62 -5.93 4.92 -2.27
CA LEU A 62 -5.15 4.38 -1.15
C LEU A 62 -4.89 2.90 -1.33
N THR A 63 -3.65 2.50 -1.22
CA THR A 63 -3.26 1.10 -1.10
C THR A 63 -3.51 0.62 0.33
N ASP A 64 -3.29 -0.66 0.56
CA ASP A 64 -3.41 -1.18 1.92
C ASP A 64 -2.46 -0.46 2.88
N ILE A 65 -1.21 -0.27 2.48
CA ILE A 65 -0.24 0.44 3.30
C ILE A 65 -0.71 1.87 3.58
N GLY A 66 -1.22 2.56 2.55
CA GLY A 66 -1.74 3.90 2.73
C GLY A 66 -2.90 3.96 3.71
N ALA A 67 -3.80 2.99 3.61
CA ALA A 67 -4.93 2.92 4.53
C ALA A 67 -4.48 2.62 5.96
N TRP A 68 -3.57 1.67 6.12
CA TRP A 68 -3.04 1.32 7.45
C TRP A 68 -2.31 2.49 8.10
N TYR A 69 -1.55 3.24 7.30
CA TYR A 69 -0.83 4.40 7.83
C TYR A 69 -1.78 5.45 8.39
N LEU A 70 -2.98 5.56 7.81
CA LEU A 70 -4.01 6.48 8.29
C LEU A 70 -4.90 5.87 9.38
N GLY A 71 -4.58 4.68 9.84
CA GLY A 71 -5.38 4.01 10.87
C GLY A 71 -6.67 3.42 10.34
N ARG A 72 -6.75 3.16 9.04
CA ARG A 72 -7.93 2.59 8.40
C ARG A 72 -7.71 1.13 8.05
N GLN A 73 -8.78 0.48 7.62
CA GLN A 73 -8.70 -0.90 7.19
C GLN A 73 -8.18 -1.00 5.76
N ALA A 74 -7.62 -2.16 5.43
CA ALA A 74 -7.11 -2.43 4.10
C ALA A 74 -8.18 -2.17 3.04
N THR A 75 -7.75 -1.55 1.94
CA THR A 75 -8.66 -1.21 0.84
C THR A 75 -8.75 -2.32 -0.19
N GLY A 76 -7.76 -3.21 -0.22
CA GLY A 76 -7.66 -4.22 -1.26
C GLY A 76 -7.14 -3.68 -2.58
N ILE A 77 -6.82 -2.41 -2.65
CA ILE A 77 -6.33 -1.79 -3.88
C ILE A 77 -4.84 -2.05 -4.01
N LYS A 78 -4.45 -2.68 -5.11
CA LYS A 78 -3.04 -2.98 -5.38
C LYS A 78 -2.29 -1.74 -5.82
N PRO A 79 -1.01 -1.59 -5.46
CA PRO A 79 -0.25 -0.42 -5.88
C PRO A 79 -0.21 -0.21 -7.39
N THR A 80 -0.09 -1.28 -8.16
CA THR A 80 -0.03 -1.20 -9.62
C THR A 80 -1.40 -1.22 -10.28
N GLN A 81 -2.46 -1.24 -9.51
CA GLN A 81 -3.82 -1.22 -10.02
C GLN A 81 -4.13 0.18 -10.54
N GLY A 82 -4.23 0.33 -11.82
CA GLY A 82 -4.39 1.63 -12.44
C GLY A 82 -5.63 1.74 -13.28
N SER A 83 -5.91 2.95 -13.72
CA SER A 83 -7.06 3.25 -14.55
C SER A 83 -6.99 2.54 -15.91
N SER A 84 -5.80 2.21 -16.38
CA SER A 84 -5.68 1.52 -17.64
C SER A 84 -6.36 0.15 -17.61
N GLY A 85 -6.29 -0.54 -16.48
CA GLY A 85 -6.99 -1.80 -16.32
C GLY A 85 -8.48 -1.62 -16.41
N PHE A 86 -8.99 -0.57 -15.83
CA PHE A 86 -10.42 -0.28 -15.90
C PHE A 86 -10.86 0.06 -17.28
N ARG A 87 -10.08 0.85 -17.98
CA ARG A 87 -10.47 1.26 -19.33
C ARG A 87 -10.53 0.10 -20.29
N SER A 88 -9.69 -0.86 -20.13
CA SER A 88 -9.72 -2.03 -20.97
C SER A 88 -10.87 -2.95 -20.62
N LEU A 89 -11.58 -2.63 -19.58
CA LEU A 89 -12.59 -3.50 -19.03
C LEU A 89 -13.98 -2.89 -18.93
N PRO A 90 -14.35 -1.94 -19.75
CA PRO A 90 -15.71 -1.43 -19.63
C PRO A 90 -16.73 -2.54 -19.80
N GLN A 91 -16.40 -3.48 -20.64
CA GLN A 91 -17.22 -4.66 -20.78
C GLN A 91 -17.05 -5.61 -19.64
N SER A 92 -16.24 -5.26 -18.71
CA SER A 92 -15.81 -6.22 -17.75
C SER A 92 -16.17 -5.79 -16.35
N GLY A 93 -17.44 -5.68 -16.15
CA GLY A 93 -17.97 -5.89 -14.84
C GLY A 93 -17.48 -7.20 -14.26
N LEU A 94 -17.20 -8.17 -15.11
CA LEU A 94 -16.65 -9.45 -14.70
C LEU A 94 -15.26 -9.32 -14.10
N ALA A 95 -14.39 -8.54 -14.73
CA ALA A 95 -13.05 -8.36 -14.21
C ALA A 95 -13.06 -7.61 -12.89
N LEU A 96 -13.94 -6.65 -12.74
CA LEU A 96 -14.12 -5.96 -11.47
C LEU A 96 -14.59 -6.89 -10.38
N LEU A 97 -15.54 -7.75 -10.71
CA LEU A 97 -16.02 -8.75 -9.75
C LEU A 97 -14.90 -9.69 -9.34
N SER A 98 -14.07 -10.10 -10.27
CA SER A 98 -12.95 -10.96 -9.95
C SER A 98 -11.98 -10.27 -9.01
N ALA A 99 -11.70 -8.99 -9.25
CA ALA A 99 -10.81 -8.22 -8.39
C ALA A 99 -11.40 -8.09 -6.99
N LEU A 100 -12.69 -7.82 -6.89
CA LEU A 100 -13.35 -7.71 -5.60
C LEU A 100 -13.33 -9.03 -4.84
N LEU A 101 -13.52 -10.14 -5.52
CA LEU A 101 -13.45 -11.44 -4.88
C LEU A 101 -12.05 -11.73 -4.37
N ALA A 102 -11.05 -11.36 -5.14
CA ALA A 102 -9.66 -11.53 -4.71
C ALA A 102 -9.37 -10.71 -3.45
N VAL A 103 -9.89 -9.49 -3.40
CA VAL A 103 -9.76 -8.64 -2.23
C VAL A 103 -10.43 -9.28 -1.02
N ALA A 104 -11.63 -9.78 -1.20
CA ALA A 104 -12.35 -10.41 -0.10
C ALA A 104 -11.60 -11.63 0.44
N ALA A 105 -10.85 -12.32 -0.39
CA ALA A 105 -10.07 -13.49 0.04
C ALA A 105 -8.91 -13.11 0.95
N PHE A 106 -8.44 -11.87 0.89
CA PHE A 106 -7.31 -11.42 1.71
C PHE A 106 -7.74 -10.70 2.97
N VAL A 107 -8.97 -10.34 3.05
CA VAL A 107 -9.51 -9.64 4.21
C VAL A 107 -10.16 -10.63 5.16
#